data_9d1bdd3641b6a50bc707d7c9c63c63b4
#
_entry.id   9d1bdd3641b6a50bc707d7c9c63c63b4
#
_cell.length_a   1.000
_cell.length_b   1.000
_cell.length_c   1.000
_cell.angle_alpha   90.00
_cell.angle_beta   90.00
_cell.angle_gamma   90.00
#
_symmetry.space_group_name_H-M   'P 1'
#
loop_
_entity.id
_entity.type
_entity.pdbx_description
1 polymer ?
#
loop_
_entity_poly.entity_id
_entity_poly.type
_entity_poly.pdbx_seq_one_letter_code
_entity_poly.pdbx_strand_id
1 'polypeptide(L)'
;YIAQEKGWIRVHPFASFECMPEYKRRSFLSEEELQRIIHIEPRYKRQRAMRDMFLFMCFTGLSYVDLKAITYDNIHTDSDGGTWLMGNRIKTGVAYVVKLLPIAIELIEKYRGTDEKKDSPNVSFR
;
A
#
# COMPACT_ATOMS: atom_id res chain seq x y z
N TYR A 1 19.19 15.98 -26.47
CA TYR A 1 19.21 17.02 -27.50
C TYR A 1 20.21 18.13 -27.19
N ILE A 2 20.26 18.66 -25.94
CA ILE A 2 21.18 19.80 -25.58
C ILE A 2 22.67 19.53 -25.93
N ALA A 3 23.13 18.29 -25.74
CA ALA A 3 24.52 17.93 -26.02
C ALA A 3 24.85 17.93 -27.53
N GLN A 4 23.88 17.63 -28.39
CA GLN A 4 24.03 17.77 -29.85
C GLN A 4 23.99 19.23 -30.29
N GLU A 5 23.05 20.02 -29.76
CA GLU A 5 22.94 21.45 -30.05
C GLU A 5 24.19 22.21 -29.63
N LYS A 6 24.81 21.82 -28.51
CA LYS A 6 26.08 22.38 -28.03
C LYS A 6 27.33 21.79 -28.71
N GLY A 7 27.18 20.88 -29.66
CA GLY A 7 28.29 20.26 -30.40
C GLY A 7 29.17 19.32 -29.57
N TRP A 8 28.72 18.91 -28.38
CA TRP A 8 29.50 18.02 -27.52
C TRP A 8 29.51 16.57 -28.04
N ILE A 9 28.44 16.17 -28.76
CA ILE A 9 28.35 14.89 -29.45
C ILE A 9 27.84 15.08 -30.87
N ARG A 10 28.43 14.34 -31.83
CA ARG A 10 28.01 14.41 -33.24
C ARG A 10 26.77 13.60 -33.54
N VAL A 11 26.62 12.43 -32.89
CA VAL A 11 25.51 11.50 -33.08
C VAL A 11 24.90 11.20 -31.74
N HIS A 12 23.56 11.09 -31.69
CA HIS A 12 22.86 10.71 -30.46
C HIS A 12 23.29 9.30 -30.06
N PRO A 13 23.80 9.06 -28.81
CA PRO A 13 24.31 7.75 -28.37
C PRO A 13 23.29 6.60 -28.50
N PHE A 14 22.01 6.94 -28.47
CA PHE A 14 20.92 5.98 -28.58
C PHE A 14 20.18 6.05 -29.93
N ALA A 15 20.81 6.62 -30.99
CA ALA A 15 20.15 6.74 -32.29
C ALA A 15 19.81 5.40 -32.94
N SER A 16 20.61 4.36 -32.64
CA SER A 16 20.41 2.98 -33.10
C SER A 16 19.80 2.06 -32.03
N PHE A 17 19.44 2.62 -30.87
CA PHE A 17 18.88 1.83 -29.77
C PHE A 17 17.36 1.82 -29.86
N GLU A 18 16.80 0.71 -30.28
CA GLU A 18 15.38 0.46 -30.19
C GLU A 18 15.07 -0.17 -28.84
N CYS A 19 14.44 0.61 -27.96
CA CYS A 19 13.91 0.08 -26.70
C CYS A 19 12.60 -0.66 -27.01
N MET A 20 12.69 -1.97 -27.20
CA MET A 20 11.51 -2.82 -27.21
C MET A 20 11.19 -3.24 -25.77
N PRO A 21 10.24 -2.61 -25.09
CA PRO A 21 9.83 -3.05 -23.77
C PRO A 21 9.16 -4.44 -23.89
N GLU A 22 9.82 -5.47 -23.39
CA GLU A 22 9.20 -6.78 -23.27
C GLU A 22 8.03 -6.68 -22.29
N TYR A 23 6.81 -6.70 -22.80
CA TYR A 23 5.61 -6.60 -21.98
C TYR A 23 5.40 -7.93 -21.23
N LYS A 24 6.00 -8.04 -20.03
CA LYS A 24 5.73 -9.16 -19.13
C LYS A 24 4.37 -8.93 -18.48
N ARG A 25 3.41 -9.77 -18.83
CA ARG A 25 2.13 -9.82 -18.09
C ARG A 25 2.44 -10.17 -16.64
N ARG A 26 2.05 -9.27 -15.74
CA ARG A 26 2.13 -9.57 -14.30
C ARG A 26 0.95 -10.46 -13.94
N SER A 27 1.22 -11.54 -13.22
CA SER A 27 0.16 -12.34 -12.60
C SER A 27 -0.50 -11.54 -11.47
N PHE A 28 -1.71 -11.86 -11.18
CA PHE A 28 -2.50 -11.33 -10.07
C PHE A 28 -2.98 -12.47 -9.19
N LEU A 29 -3.32 -12.15 -7.96
CA LEU A 29 -3.80 -13.12 -7.00
C LEU A 29 -5.24 -13.53 -7.35
N SER A 30 -5.52 -14.84 -7.42
CA SER A 30 -6.89 -15.31 -7.59
C SER A 30 -7.68 -15.21 -6.27
N GLU A 31 -9.01 -15.33 -6.37
CA GLU A 31 -9.88 -15.32 -5.19
C GLU A 31 -9.53 -16.46 -4.22
N GLU A 32 -9.30 -17.68 -4.75
CA GLU A 32 -8.94 -18.84 -3.95
C GLU A 32 -7.59 -18.67 -3.26
N GLU A 33 -6.64 -18.02 -3.92
CA GLU A 33 -5.33 -17.72 -3.33
C GLU A 33 -5.47 -16.67 -2.21
N LEU A 34 -6.29 -15.63 -2.42
CA LEU A 34 -6.58 -14.64 -1.39
C LEU A 34 -7.26 -15.30 -0.17
N GLN A 35 -8.25 -16.16 -0.39
CA GLN A 35 -8.91 -16.90 0.68
C GLN A 35 -7.95 -17.79 1.48
N ARG A 36 -7.00 -18.44 0.81
CA ARG A 36 -5.94 -19.18 1.50
C ARG A 36 -5.09 -18.30 2.39
N ILE A 37 -4.74 -17.09 1.92
CA ILE A 37 -3.94 -16.13 2.71
C ILE A 37 -4.74 -15.63 3.92
N ILE A 38 -6.05 -15.40 3.79
CA ILE A 38 -6.92 -15.01 4.90
C ILE A 38 -6.92 -16.09 6.00
N HIS A 39 -7.03 -17.35 5.61
CA HIS A 39 -7.19 -18.47 6.55
C HIS A 39 -5.87 -19.07 7.05
N ILE A 40 -4.72 -18.70 6.44
CA ILE A 40 -3.44 -19.22 6.92
C ILE A 40 -3.11 -18.66 8.31
N GLU A 41 -2.69 -19.55 9.21
CA GLU A 41 -2.22 -19.20 10.56
C GLU A 41 -0.70 -19.27 10.64
N PRO A 42 0.05 -18.17 10.39
CA PRO A 42 1.49 -18.18 10.48
C PRO A 42 1.97 -18.44 11.91
N ARG A 43 3.01 -19.27 12.05
CA ARG A 43 3.58 -19.65 13.34
C ARG A 43 4.16 -18.46 14.10
N TYR A 44 4.85 -17.56 13.38
CA TYR A 44 5.58 -16.45 14.00
C TYR A 44 4.76 -15.16 13.99
N LYS A 45 4.84 -14.38 15.08
CA LYS A 45 4.15 -13.08 15.25
C LYS A 45 4.45 -12.14 14.08
N ARG A 46 5.73 -12.05 13.65
CA ARG A 46 6.14 -11.21 12.52
C ARG A 46 5.46 -11.60 11.19
N GLN A 47 5.30 -12.88 10.93
CA GLN A 47 4.63 -13.37 9.72
C GLN A 47 3.13 -13.05 9.74
N ARG A 48 2.49 -13.16 10.91
CA ARG A 48 1.08 -12.75 11.08
C ARG A 48 0.90 -11.27 10.78
N ALA A 49 1.76 -10.42 11.33
CA ALA A 49 1.73 -8.98 11.05
C ALA A 49 1.94 -8.67 9.57
N MET A 50 2.87 -9.36 8.89
CA MET A 50 3.09 -9.19 7.45
C MET A 50 1.87 -9.63 6.63
N ARG A 51 1.24 -10.76 6.98
CA ARG A 51 -0.01 -11.22 6.36
C ARG A 51 -1.11 -10.18 6.53
N ASP A 52 -1.30 -9.68 7.75
CA ASP A 52 -2.37 -8.73 8.08
C ASP A 52 -2.15 -7.38 7.36
N MET A 53 -0.91 -6.89 7.27
CA MET A 53 -0.56 -5.73 6.43
C MET A 53 -0.90 -5.96 4.96
N PHE A 54 -0.53 -7.13 4.43
CA PHE A 54 -0.81 -7.47 3.04
C PHE A 54 -2.31 -7.50 2.76
N LEU A 55 -3.09 -8.17 3.61
CA LEU A 55 -4.55 -8.20 3.50
C LEU A 55 -5.16 -6.81 3.57
N PHE A 56 -4.70 -5.98 4.51
CA PHE A 56 -5.17 -4.60 4.61
C PHE A 56 -4.91 -3.82 3.32
N MET A 57 -3.71 -3.96 2.71
CA MET A 57 -3.41 -3.33 1.41
C MET A 57 -4.30 -3.87 0.28
N CYS A 58 -4.61 -5.17 0.26
CA CYS A 58 -5.53 -5.75 -0.72
C CYS A 58 -6.93 -5.13 -0.64
N PHE A 59 -7.46 -4.92 0.57
CA PHE A 59 -8.82 -4.41 0.79
C PHE A 59 -8.94 -2.88 0.74
N THR A 60 -7.83 -2.15 0.84
CA THR A 60 -7.84 -0.68 0.81
C THR A 60 -7.21 -0.09 -0.45
N GLY A 61 -6.44 -0.87 -1.20
CA GLY A 61 -5.67 -0.38 -2.36
C GLY A 61 -4.55 0.59 -2.00
N LEU A 62 -4.14 0.64 -0.73
CA LEU A 62 -3.03 1.48 -0.29
C LEU A 62 -1.68 0.84 -0.59
N SER A 63 -0.68 1.69 -0.85
CA SER A 63 0.69 1.24 -0.92
C SER A 63 1.26 0.99 0.48
N TYR A 64 2.34 0.23 0.56
CA TYR A 64 3.02 -0.04 1.83
C TYR A 64 3.49 1.24 2.55
N VAL A 65 3.94 2.23 1.78
CA VAL A 65 4.40 3.52 2.34
C VAL A 65 3.24 4.31 2.93
N ASP A 66 2.10 4.34 2.22
CA ASP A 66 0.87 4.99 2.70
C ASP A 66 0.35 4.29 3.95
N LEU A 67 0.32 2.94 3.95
CA LEU A 67 -0.10 2.14 5.11
C LEU A 67 0.69 2.48 6.38
N LYS A 68 2.01 2.64 6.25
CA LYS A 68 2.88 3.00 7.41
C LYS A 68 2.63 4.41 7.95
N ALA A 69 2.04 5.27 7.17
CA ALA A 69 1.74 6.66 7.55
C ALA A 69 0.33 6.83 8.13
N ILE A 70 -0.50 5.80 8.11
CA ILE A 70 -1.87 5.87 8.66
C ILE A 70 -1.80 6.07 10.16
N THR A 71 -2.60 7.04 10.63
CA THR A 71 -2.89 7.28 12.03
C THR A 71 -4.36 6.98 12.33
N TYR A 72 -4.71 6.83 13.60
CA TYR A 72 -6.11 6.66 13.98
C TYR A 72 -6.96 7.89 13.64
N ASP A 73 -6.36 9.09 13.53
CA ASP A 73 -7.03 10.33 13.11
C ASP A 73 -7.46 10.32 11.64
N ASN A 74 -6.90 9.40 10.84
CA ASN A 74 -7.31 9.20 9.45
C ASN A 74 -8.60 8.36 9.32
N ILE A 75 -9.10 7.79 10.43
CA ILE A 75 -10.26 6.93 10.45
C ILE A 75 -11.47 7.72 10.93
N HIS A 76 -12.48 7.85 10.07
CA HIS A 76 -13.69 8.62 10.35
C HIS A 76 -14.90 7.71 10.26
N THR A 77 -15.83 7.88 11.20
CA THR A 77 -17.13 7.18 11.18
C THR A 77 -18.20 8.14 10.74
N ASP A 78 -18.98 7.73 9.74
CA ASP A 78 -20.13 8.47 9.22
C ASP A 78 -21.36 8.31 10.14
N SER A 79 -22.35 9.20 10.00
CA SER A 79 -23.64 9.14 10.68
C SER A 79 -24.38 7.82 10.46
N ASP A 80 -24.18 7.19 9.30
CA ASP A 80 -24.79 5.93 8.89
C ASP A 80 -24.02 4.68 9.39
N GLY A 81 -22.98 4.89 10.22
CA GLY A 81 -22.14 3.84 10.76
C GLY A 81 -21.06 3.32 9.79
N GLY A 82 -20.90 3.95 8.64
CA GLY A 82 -19.82 3.64 7.69
C GLY A 82 -18.47 4.12 8.22
N THR A 83 -17.44 3.30 8.13
CA THR A 83 -16.08 3.68 8.51
C THR A 83 -15.24 3.99 7.27
N TRP A 84 -14.59 5.12 7.27
CA TRP A 84 -13.83 5.66 6.15
C TRP A 84 -12.39 5.93 6.56
N LEU A 85 -11.46 5.65 5.66
CA LEU A 85 -10.06 6.00 5.78
C LEU A 85 -9.75 7.14 4.82
N MET A 86 -9.32 8.28 5.36
CA MET A 86 -9.03 9.50 4.60
C MET A 86 -7.59 9.93 4.81
N GLY A 87 -6.90 10.32 3.74
CA GLY A 87 -5.52 10.78 3.84
C GLY A 87 -4.97 11.23 2.50
N ASN A 88 -3.65 11.45 2.46
CA ASN A 88 -2.94 11.82 1.24
C ASN A 88 -1.86 10.80 0.92
N ARG A 89 -1.71 10.48 -0.37
CA ARG A 89 -0.63 9.61 -0.86
C ARG A 89 0.73 10.25 -0.59
N ILE A 90 1.61 9.52 0.07
CA ILE A 90 2.97 10.01 0.42
C ILE A 90 3.76 10.40 -0.84
N LYS A 91 3.66 9.60 -1.91
CA LYS A 91 4.44 9.84 -3.13
C LYS A 91 3.94 11.03 -3.95
N THR A 92 2.64 11.30 -3.98
CA THR A 92 2.03 12.24 -4.93
C THR A 92 1.27 13.39 -4.26
N GLY A 93 1.03 13.31 -2.95
CA GLY A 93 0.19 14.26 -2.22
C GLY A 93 -1.31 14.19 -2.56
N VAL A 94 -1.73 13.29 -3.46
CA VAL A 94 -3.12 13.16 -3.88
C VAL A 94 -3.96 12.59 -2.75
N ALA A 95 -5.06 13.26 -2.43
CA ALA A 95 -6.01 12.80 -1.42
C ALA A 95 -6.65 11.45 -1.82
N TYR A 96 -6.88 10.60 -0.84
CA TYR A 96 -7.66 9.38 -0.99
C TYR A 96 -8.74 9.29 0.08
N VAL A 97 -9.87 8.69 -0.30
CA VAL A 97 -10.99 8.36 0.57
C VAL A 97 -11.38 6.92 0.27
N VAL A 98 -11.28 6.05 1.26
CA VAL A 98 -11.55 4.62 1.11
C VAL A 98 -12.56 4.19 2.16
N LYS A 99 -13.68 3.60 1.73
CA LYS A 99 -14.62 2.95 2.65
C LYS A 99 -13.99 1.65 3.16
N LEU A 100 -13.88 1.52 4.47
CA LEU A 100 -13.31 0.32 5.06
C LEU A 100 -14.34 -0.81 5.08
N LEU A 101 -13.93 -1.95 4.57
CA LEU A 101 -14.70 -3.20 4.68
C LEU A 101 -14.56 -3.78 6.10
N PRO A 102 -15.51 -4.61 6.57
CA PRO A 102 -15.46 -5.21 7.90
C PRO A 102 -14.13 -5.87 8.24
N ILE A 103 -13.56 -6.63 7.31
CA ILE A 103 -12.26 -7.29 7.49
C ILE A 103 -11.11 -6.28 7.72
N ALA A 104 -11.14 -5.13 7.06
CA ALA A 104 -10.13 -4.09 7.24
C ALA A 104 -10.28 -3.40 8.60
N ILE A 105 -11.52 -3.23 9.08
CA ILE A 105 -11.82 -2.69 10.42
C ILE A 105 -11.32 -3.66 11.48
N GLU A 106 -11.61 -4.95 11.37
CA GLU A 106 -11.13 -6.00 12.28
C GLU A 106 -9.60 -6.02 12.37
N LEU A 107 -8.91 -5.86 11.23
CA LEU A 107 -7.46 -5.78 11.20
C LEU A 107 -6.92 -4.57 11.96
N ILE A 108 -7.55 -3.39 11.83
CA ILE A 108 -7.17 -2.19 12.59
C ILE A 108 -7.39 -2.40 14.09
N GLU A 109 -8.57 -2.90 14.47
CA GLU A 109 -8.92 -3.11 15.88
C GLU A 109 -8.02 -4.15 16.54
N LYS A 110 -7.62 -5.20 15.82
CA LYS A 110 -6.67 -6.20 16.30
C LYS A 110 -5.33 -5.62 16.75
N TYR A 111 -4.89 -4.53 16.11
CA TYR A 111 -3.63 -3.86 16.44
C TYR A 111 -3.81 -2.64 17.33
N ARG A 112 -5.05 -2.24 17.60
CA ARG A 112 -5.36 -1.16 18.54
C ARG A 112 -4.96 -1.58 19.96
N GLY A 113 -4.04 -0.86 20.56
CA GLY A 113 -3.60 -1.12 21.94
C GLY A 113 -2.48 -2.15 22.08
N THR A 114 -1.97 -2.74 20.98
CA THR A 114 -0.78 -3.61 21.02
C THR A 114 0.53 -2.83 21.04
N ASP A 115 0.50 -1.52 20.81
CA ASP A 115 1.67 -0.67 20.94
C ASP A 115 1.99 -0.44 22.41
N GLU A 116 3.15 -0.95 22.87
CA GLU A 116 3.73 -0.66 24.19
C GLU A 116 4.01 0.84 24.39
N LYS A 117 3.96 1.65 23.33
CA LYS A 117 3.94 3.10 23.35
C LYS A 117 2.49 3.57 23.19
N LYS A 118 1.79 3.70 24.31
CA LYS A 118 0.43 4.22 24.43
C LYS A 118 0.15 5.58 23.73
N ASP A 119 1.18 6.26 23.24
CA ASP A 119 1.12 7.58 22.63
C ASP A 119 1.49 7.57 21.13
N SER A 120 1.54 6.41 20.46
CA SER A 120 1.78 6.39 19.01
C SER A 120 0.46 6.61 18.27
N PRO A 121 0.29 7.72 17.52
CA PRO A 121 -0.92 7.96 16.75
C PRO A 121 -1.03 7.01 15.55
N ASN A 122 0.03 6.28 15.21
CA ASN A 122 0.10 5.43 14.02
C ASN A 122 -0.55 4.07 14.26
N VAL A 123 -1.28 3.59 13.25
CA VAL A 123 -1.73 2.19 13.19
C VAL A 123 -0.50 1.30 12.94
N SER A 124 -0.07 0.56 13.95
CA SER A 124 1.16 -0.23 13.90
C SER A 124 0.86 -1.72 13.83
N PHE A 125 1.13 -2.32 12.69
CA PHE A 125 1.07 -3.77 12.49
C PHE A 125 2.41 -4.40 12.99
N ARG A 126 2.59 -4.56 14.30
CA ARG A 126 3.78 -5.17 14.90
C ARG A 126 3.45 -6.40 15.75
#